data_4e45a17a08c3eb2fce309c84986facef
#
_entry.id   4e45a17a08c3eb2fce309c84986facef
#
_cell.length_a   1.000
_cell.length_b   1.000
_cell.length_c   1.000
_cell.angle_alpha   90.00
_cell.angle_beta   90.00
_cell.angle_gamma   90.00
#
_symmetry.space_group_name_H-M   'P 1'
#
loop_
_entity.id
_entity.type
_entity.pdbx_description
1 polymer ?
#
loop_
_entity_poly.entity_id
_entity_poly.type
_entity_poly.pdbx_seq_one_letter_code
_entity_poly.pdbx_strand_id
1 'polypeptide(L)'
;AYQVLVDGSDISAAIRPRLMSMTITDNRGFNADTIEITLDDSDGQLDMPRRGATLHALIGWQGSALVDKGTYKIDEVEHNGAPDVLTIRGKAADLRGGMNKLRERSWHQTTVNGIVEQVAAPYQLTPCVGDSLKGLLIDHIDQTNESDLAFLTRLAGQCDAIATVKSGRLLFIKAGQGTTASGQPLPAITITRQDGDQHRFSVADRDAY
;
A
#
# COMPACT_ATOMS: atom_id res chain seq x y z
N ALA A 1 -9.45 -10.94 14.59
CA ALA A 1 -8.32 -10.81 15.50
C ALA A 1 -7.31 -9.80 14.95
N TYR A 2 -6.60 -9.10 15.81
CA TYR A 2 -5.57 -8.13 15.42
C TYR A 2 -4.44 -8.09 16.45
N GLN A 3 -3.30 -7.58 16.03
CA GLN A 3 -2.16 -7.21 16.86
C GLN A 3 -1.63 -5.85 16.40
N VAL A 4 -1.38 -4.96 17.35
CA VAL A 4 -0.84 -3.61 17.10
C VAL A 4 0.35 -3.38 18.01
N LEU A 5 1.48 -3.03 17.39
CA LEU A 5 2.70 -2.67 18.13
C LEU A 5 3.03 -1.20 17.85
N VAL A 6 3.43 -0.48 18.89
CA VAL A 6 3.95 0.89 18.77
C VAL A 6 5.38 0.91 19.28
N ASP A 7 6.32 1.34 18.45
CA ASP A 7 7.77 1.30 18.71
C ASP A 7 8.25 -0.07 19.23
N GLY A 8 7.66 -1.17 18.71
CA GLY A 8 7.97 -2.54 19.07
C GLY A 8 7.24 -3.08 20.30
N SER A 9 6.51 -2.24 21.04
CA SER A 9 5.71 -2.66 22.21
C SER A 9 4.30 -3.05 21.78
N ASP A 10 3.84 -4.26 22.15
CA ASP A 10 2.48 -4.71 21.87
C ASP A 10 1.46 -4.00 22.76
N ILE A 11 0.61 -3.19 22.15
CA ILE A 11 -0.45 -2.45 22.82
C ILE A 11 -1.85 -3.06 22.60
N SER A 12 -1.94 -4.20 21.95
CA SER A 12 -3.22 -4.82 21.55
C SER A 12 -4.17 -5.04 22.73
N ALA A 13 -3.64 -5.51 23.86
CA ALA A 13 -4.45 -5.76 25.06
C ALA A 13 -4.98 -4.45 25.67
N ALA A 14 -4.16 -3.40 25.68
CA ALA A 14 -4.53 -2.08 26.22
C ALA A 14 -5.61 -1.40 25.39
N ILE A 15 -5.52 -1.49 24.05
CA ILE A 15 -6.50 -0.84 23.17
C ILE A 15 -7.77 -1.66 22.93
N ARG A 16 -7.75 -2.96 23.21
CA ARG A 16 -8.89 -3.85 22.93
C ARG A 16 -10.23 -3.38 23.52
N PRO A 17 -10.32 -2.96 24.79
CA PRO A 17 -11.59 -2.52 25.38
C PRO A 17 -12.05 -1.15 24.84
N ARG A 18 -11.16 -0.40 24.16
CA ARG A 18 -11.37 0.97 23.71
C ARG A 18 -11.50 1.10 22.19
N LEU A 19 -11.19 0.04 21.45
CA LEU A 19 -11.14 0.09 19.99
C LEU A 19 -12.55 0.25 19.40
N MET A 20 -12.79 1.40 18.79
CA MET A 20 -14.02 1.70 18.05
C MET A 20 -13.91 1.24 16.60
N SER A 21 -12.80 1.58 15.95
CA SER A 21 -12.52 1.15 14.58
C SER A 21 -11.03 1.07 14.28
N MET A 22 -10.66 0.19 13.36
CA MET A 22 -9.33 0.13 12.76
C MET A 22 -9.48 -0.10 11.26
N THR A 23 -9.03 0.86 10.48
CA THR A 23 -9.08 0.82 9.01
C THR A 23 -7.68 0.82 8.44
N ILE A 24 -7.40 -0.16 7.59
CA ILE A 24 -6.15 -0.24 6.83
C ILE A 24 -6.51 -0.12 5.36
N THR A 25 -5.96 0.88 4.68
CA THR A 25 -6.16 1.08 3.25
C THR A 25 -4.88 0.73 2.50
N ASP A 26 -4.97 -0.28 1.66
CA ASP A 26 -3.90 -0.72 0.76
C ASP A 26 -4.10 0.01 -0.58
N ASN A 27 -3.29 1.03 -0.82
CA ASN A 27 -3.42 1.89 -1.98
C ASN A 27 -2.70 1.30 -3.20
N ARG A 28 -3.28 1.54 -4.36
CA ARG A 28 -2.71 1.16 -5.65
C ARG A 28 -1.63 2.15 -6.08
N GLY A 29 -0.61 1.65 -6.74
CA GLY A 29 0.47 2.47 -7.28
C GLY A 29 1.41 3.00 -6.19
N PHE A 30 1.85 4.24 -6.35
CA PHE A 30 2.81 4.86 -5.42
C PHE A 30 2.16 5.66 -4.28
N ASN A 31 0.84 5.60 -4.12
CA ASN A 31 0.21 6.15 -2.92
C ASN A 31 0.61 5.31 -1.70
N ALA A 32 0.91 5.97 -0.60
CA ALA A 32 1.22 5.26 0.63
C ALA A 32 -0.01 4.56 1.18
N ASP A 33 0.15 3.32 1.66
CA ASP A 33 -0.88 2.67 2.44
C ASP A 33 -1.10 3.46 3.74
N THR A 34 -2.32 3.45 4.23
CA THR A 34 -2.67 4.20 5.43
C THR A 34 -3.31 3.30 6.47
N ILE A 35 -3.14 3.68 7.73
CA ILE A 35 -3.84 3.10 8.86
C ILE A 35 -4.52 4.20 9.66
N GLU A 36 -5.76 3.95 10.08
CA GLU A 36 -6.50 4.79 11.01
C GLU A 36 -7.02 3.91 12.15
N ILE A 37 -6.77 4.32 13.39
CA ILE A 37 -7.24 3.66 14.60
C ILE A 37 -8.01 4.68 15.42
N THR A 38 -9.26 4.38 15.73
CA THR A 38 -10.13 5.22 16.56
C THR A 38 -10.40 4.50 17.88
N LEU A 39 -10.12 5.19 18.99
CA LEU A 39 -10.23 4.67 20.34
C LEU A 39 -11.16 5.54 21.19
N ASP A 40 -11.97 4.91 22.02
CA ASP A 40 -12.76 5.57 23.08
C ASP A 40 -11.80 6.02 24.21
N ASP A 41 -11.81 7.31 24.51
CA ASP A 41 -11.05 7.93 25.60
C ASP A 41 -11.97 8.67 26.58
N SER A 42 -13.23 8.25 26.71
CA SER A 42 -14.23 8.88 27.56
C SER A 42 -13.81 9.02 29.04
N ASP A 43 -12.81 8.27 29.48
CA ASP A 43 -12.21 8.33 30.82
C ASP A 43 -10.92 9.18 30.88
N GLY A 44 -10.44 9.68 29.73
CA GLY A 44 -9.24 10.51 29.63
C GLY A 44 -7.94 9.82 30.07
N GLN A 45 -7.86 8.48 29.93
CA GLN A 45 -6.73 7.69 30.42
C GLN A 45 -5.78 7.22 29.30
N LEU A 46 -6.03 7.58 28.05
CA LEU A 46 -5.14 7.20 26.96
C LEU A 46 -3.96 8.14 26.83
N ASP A 47 -2.76 7.58 26.87
CA ASP A 47 -1.56 8.31 26.49
C ASP A 47 -1.52 8.48 24.97
N MET A 48 -1.35 9.72 24.52
CA MET A 48 -1.21 10.01 23.08
C MET A 48 0.15 9.53 22.58
N PRO A 49 0.18 8.71 21.53
CA PRO A 49 1.44 8.32 20.91
C PRO A 49 2.12 9.56 20.30
N ARG A 50 3.44 9.60 20.37
CA ARG A 50 4.20 10.69 19.74
C ARG A 50 4.11 10.60 18.22
N ARG A 51 4.03 11.74 17.55
CA ARG A 51 4.16 11.82 16.09
C ARG A 51 5.51 11.26 15.65
N GLY A 52 5.52 10.50 14.57
CA GLY A 52 6.70 9.81 14.07
C GLY A 52 7.00 8.48 14.76
N ALA A 53 6.23 8.06 15.76
CA ALA A 53 6.31 6.70 16.29
C ALA A 53 5.98 5.67 15.20
N THR A 54 6.55 4.49 15.35
CA THR A 54 6.35 3.39 14.40
C THR A 54 5.22 2.51 14.88
N LEU A 55 4.19 2.34 14.05
CA LEU A 55 3.07 1.46 14.29
C LEU A 55 3.17 0.26 13.35
N HIS A 56 3.10 -0.97 13.89
CA HIS A 56 3.06 -2.21 13.12
C HIS A 56 1.73 -2.91 13.37
N ALA A 57 1.03 -3.31 12.30
CA ALA A 57 -0.31 -3.86 12.38
C ALA A 57 -0.39 -5.24 11.73
N LEU A 58 -1.02 -6.18 12.42
CA LEU A 58 -1.35 -7.51 11.92
C LEU A 58 -2.85 -7.73 12.12
N ILE A 59 -3.52 -8.30 11.13
CA ILE A 59 -4.95 -8.63 11.20
C ILE A 59 -5.23 -10.05 10.71
N GLY A 60 -6.30 -10.66 11.16
CA GLY A 60 -6.71 -11.99 10.72
C GLY A 60 -8.06 -12.39 11.28
N TRP A 61 -8.59 -13.51 10.82
CA TRP A 61 -9.80 -14.11 11.36
C TRP A 61 -9.52 -14.72 12.74
N GLN A 62 -10.55 -14.77 13.59
CA GLN A 62 -10.44 -15.44 14.86
C GLN A 62 -10.14 -16.94 14.63
N GLY A 63 -9.07 -17.44 15.28
CA GLY A 63 -8.62 -18.82 15.11
C GLY A 63 -7.68 -19.07 13.92
N SER A 64 -7.35 -18.04 13.14
CA SER A 64 -6.38 -18.10 12.04
C SER A 64 -5.10 -17.35 12.39
N ALA A 65 -4.02 -17.62 11.65
CA ALA A 65 -2.81 -16.84 11.73
C ALA A 65 -3.07 -15.38 11.33
N LEU A 66 -2.44 -14.44 12.03
CA LEU A 66 -2.49 -13.03 11.68
C LEU A 66 -1.62 -12.77 10.43
N VAL A 67 -2.13 -11.93 9.56
CA VAL A 67 -1.44 -11.46 8.36
C VAL A 67 -0.81 -10.11 8.67
N ASP A 68 0.49 -10.00 8.42
CA ASP A 68 1.22 -8.74 8.52
C ASP A 68 0.72 -7.73 7.48
N LYS A 69 0.29 -6.57 7.94
CA LYS A 69 -0.17 -5.44 7.11
C LYS A 69 0.86 -4.33 6.98
N GLY A 70 2.03 -4.54 7.56
CA GLY A 70 3.17 -3.64 7.43
C GLY A 70 3.32 -2.64 8.56
N THR A 71 4.26 -1.75 8.34
CA THR A 71 4.71 -0.75 9.31
C THR A 71 4.34 0.65 8.82
N TYR A 72 3.79 1.45 9.73
CA TYR A 72 3.31 2.80 9.47
C TYR A 72 4.05 3.78 10.36
N LYS A 73 4.27 4.99 9.87
CA LYS A 73 4.70 6.14 10.67
C LYS A 73 3.48 6.95 11.07
N ILE A 74 3.30 7.17 12.37
CA ILE A 74 2.21 8.02 12.88
C ILE A 74 2.51 9.46 12.46
N ASP A 75 1.65 10.03 11.61
CA ASP A 75 1.77 11.40 11.11
C ASP A 75 0.73 12.36 11.73
N GLU A 76 -0.38 11.83 12.19
CA GLU A 76 -1.44 12.61 12.82
C GLU A 76 -2.02 11.89 14.04
N VAL A 77 -2.25 12.65 15.10
CA VAL A 77 -2.98 12.22 16.29
C VAL A 77 -3.98 13.32 16.61
N GLU A 78 -5.26 12.95 16.66
CA GLU A 78 -6.38 13.86 16.87
C GLU A 78 -7.18 13.39 18.08
N HIS A 79 -7.50 14.30 18.97
CA HIS A 79 -8.37 14.07 20.12
C HIS A 79 -9.56 15.00 20.05
N ASN A 80 -10.75 14.41 20.02
CA ASN A 80 -12.02 15.11 19.94
C ASN A 80 -12.91 14.73 21.13
N GLY A 81 -13.77 15.64 21.56
CA GLY A 81 -14.74 15.38 22.63
C GLY A 81 -15.88 16.39 22.60
N ALA A 82 -17.00 16.16 23.27
CA ALA A 82 -17.46 15.01 24.03
C ALA A 82 -18.50 14.19 23.26
N PRO A 83 -18.49 12.83 23.33
CA PRO A 83 -17.56 11.99 24.11
C PRO A 83 -16.14 12.00 23.55
N ASP A 84 -15.15 11.80 24.43
CA ASP A 84 -13.76 11.91 24.05
C ASP A 84 -13.30 10.69 23.24
N VAL A 85 -12.67 10.98 22.11
CA VAL A 85 -12.22 9.99 21.12
C VAL A 85 -10.80 10.35 20.66
N LEU A 86 -9.93 9.37 20.68
CA LEU A 86 -8.56 9.47 20.16
C LEU A 86 -8.47 8.80 18.79
N THR A 87 -8.11 9.56 17.76
CA THR A 87 -7.85 9.04 16.41
C THR A 87 -6.38 9.14 16.07
N ILE A 88 -5.78 8.02 15.71
CA ILE A 88 -4.37 7.87 15.33
C ILE A 88 -4.32 7.54 13.85
N ARG A 89 -3.63 8.37 13.05
CA ARG A 89 -3.42 8.13 11.63
C ARG A 89 -1.94 7.94 11.34
N GLY A 90 -1.66 7.02 10.44
CA GLY A 90 -0.31 6.73 9.99
C GLY A 90 -0.26 6.37 8.52
N LYS A 91 0.91 6.65 7.91
CA LYS A 91 1.22 6.26 6.54
C LYS A 91 2.31 5.20 6.55
N ALA A 92 2.22 4.26 5.60
CA ALA A 92 3.25 3.24 5.43
C ALA A 92 4.63 3.89 5.39
N ALA A 93 5.59 3.29 6.13
CA ALA A 93 6.95 3.78 6.16
C ALA A 93 7.48 3.90 4.73
N ASP A 94 7.99 5.09 4.39
CA ASP A 94 8.38 5.40 3.03
C ASP A 94 9.67 4.67 2.65
N LEU A 95 9.52 3.52 1.99
CA LEU A 95 10.63 2.77 1.37
C LEU A 95 11.12 3.43 0.05
N ARG A 96 10.48 4.53 -0.36
CA ARG A 96 10.74 5.25 -1.61
C ARG A 96 11.75 6.38 -1.45
N GLY A 97 12.52 6.38 -0.35
CA GLY A 97 13.45 7.47 0.01
C GLY A 97 14.27 7.95 -1.17
N GLY A 98 14.05 9.18 -1.59
CA GLY A 98 14.76 9.83 -2.69
C GLY A 98 14.18 9.59 -4.10
N MET A 99 13.19 8.72 -4.29
CA MET A 99 12.54 8.51 -5.61
C MET A 99 11.73 9.72 -6.09
N ASN A 100 11.46 10.68 -5.21
CA ASN A 100 10.80 11.95 -5.54
C ASN A 100 11.76 12.99 -6.15
N LYS A 101 13.07 12.76 -6.14
CA LYS A 101 14.05 13.68 -6.71
C LYS A 101 13.93 13.70 -8.23
N LEU A 102 13.93 14.90 -8.80
CA LEU A 102 13.94 15.09 -10.25
C LEU A 102 15.26 14.60 -10.82
N ARG A 103 15.19 13.94 -11.97
CA ARG A 103 16.33 13.36 -12.68
C ARG A 103 16.23 13.62 -14.16
N GLU A 104 17.36 13.45 -14.83
CA GLU A 104 17.47 13.46 -16.27
C GLU A 104 18.19 12.18 -16.71
N ARG A 105 17.51 11.36 -17.50
CA ARG A 105 18.03 10.11 -18.08
C ARG A 105 17.37 9.86 -19.42
N SER A 106 18.09 9.17 -20.28
CA SER A 106 17.55 8.66 -21.55
C SER A 106 17.82 7.17 -21.65
N TRP A 107 16.85 6.45 -22.14
CA TRP A 107 16.97 5.03 -22.46
C TRP A 107 16.74 4.82 -23.95
N HIS A 108 17.60 4.00 -24.55
CA HIS A 108 17.56 3.66 -25.96
C HIS A 108 17.70 2.15 -26.11
N GLN A 109 16.93 1.56 -27.04
CA GLN A 109 17.01 0.14 -27.41
C GLN A 109 17.13 -0.79 -26.19
N THR A 110 16.22 -0.64 -25.24
CA THR A 110 16.22 -1.40 -23.99
C THR A 110 14.86 -2.08 -23.74
N THR A 111 14.75 -2.82 -22.65
CA THR A 111 13.50 -3.44 -22.26
C THR A 111 12.90 -2.74 -21.03
N VAL A 112 11.60 -2.92 -20.81
CA VAL A 112 10.94 -2.48 -19.58
C VAL A 112 11.65 -3.04 -18.35
N ASN A 113 12.08 -4.32 -18.39
CA ASN A 113 12.85 -4.92 -17.30
C ASN A 113 14.16 -4.17 -17.02
N GLY A 114 14.92 -3.86 -18.07
CA GLY A 114 16.18 -3.14 -17.94
C GLY A 114 16.00 -1.73 -17.34
N ILE A 115 14.93 -1.03 -17.73
CA ILE A 115 14.60 0.28 -17.14
C ILE A 115 14.26 0.14 -15.65
N VAL A 116 13.38 -0.81 -15.30
CA VAL A 116 12.95 -1.02 -13.90
C VAL A 116 14.13 -1.43 -13.02
N GLU A 117 15.04 -2.28 -13.49
CA GLU A 117 16.28 -2.65 -12.78
C GLU A 117 17.17 -1.44 -12.52
N GLN A 118 17.42 -0.62 -13.55
CA GLN A 118 18.24 0.59 -13.40
C GLN A 118 17.66 1.60 -12.44
N VAL A 119 16.31 1.74 -12.42
CA VAL A 119 15.63 2.64 -11.49
C VAL A 119 15.62 2.09 -10.07
N ALA A 120 15.48 0.77 -9.89
CA ALA A 120 15.45 0.13 -8.57
C ALA A 120 16.80 0.14 -7.83
N ALA A 121 17.90 0.00 -8.58
CA ALA A 121 19.25 -0.22 -8.04
C ALA A 121 19.70 0.86 -7.02
N PRO A 122 19.58 2.18 -7.27
CA PRO A 122 19.99 3.21 -6.33
C PRO A 122 19.26 3.18 -4.98
N TYR A 123 18.08 2.54 -4.94
CA TYR A 123 17.21 2.44 -3.77
C TYR A 123 17.29 1.10 -3.08
N GLN A 124 18.17 0.20 -3.54
CA GLN A 124 18.30 -1.17 -3.01
C GLN A 124 16.99 -1.95 -3.04
N LEU A 125 16.13 -1.61 -4.01
CA LEU A 125 14.87 -2.32 -4.23
C LEU A 125 15.08 -3.52 -5.14
N THR A 126 14.44 -4.65 -4.82
CA THR A 126 14.43 -5.80 -5.70
C THR A 126 13.42 -5.57 -6.84
N PRO A 127 13.86 -5.50 -8.11
CA PRO A 127 12.95 -5.34 -9.24
C PRO A 127 12.09 -6.59 -9.42
N CYS A 128 10.80 -6.41 -9.67
CA CYS A 128 9.86 -7.48 -9.93
C CYS A 128 8.93 -7.06 -11.07
N VAL A 129 9.27 -7.48 -12.27
CA VAL A 129 8.52 -7.17 -13.50
C VAL A 129 7.71 -8.38 -13.92
N GLY A 130 6.44 -8.18 -14.24
CA GLY A 130 5.55 -9.24 -14.74
C GLY A 130 6.09 -9.86 -16.04
N ASP A 131 5.97 -11.18 -16.19
CA ASP A 131 6.61 -11.92 -17.30
C ASP A 131 6.19 -11.39 -18.67
N SER A 132 4.93 -10.98 -18.83
CA SER A 132 4.44 -10.38 -20.08
C SER A 132 5.03 -9.01 -20.43
N LEU A 133 5.71 -8.36 -19.47
CA LEU A 133 6.29 -7.02 -19.63
C LEU A 133 7.80 -7.03 -19.72
N LYS A 134 8.47 -8.08 -19.21
CA LYS A 134 9.94 -8.15 -19.13
C LYS A 134 10.64 -7.91 -20.46
N GLY A 135 10.12 -8.54 -21.52
CA GLY A 135 10.71 -8.47 -22.87
C GLY A 135 10.16 -7.34 -23.74
N LEU A 136 9.28 -6.48 -23.21
CA LEU A 136 8.74 -5.37 -23.99
C LEU A 136 9.85 -4.38 -24.32
N LEU A 137 10.10 -4.18 -25.61
CA LEU A 137 11.14 -3.29 -26.12
C LEU A 137 10.67 -1.83 -26.05
N ILE A 138 11.58 -0.98 -25.63
CA ILE A 138 11.46 0.46 -25.61
C ILE A 138 12.56 1.02 -26.53
N ASP A 139 12.16 1.54 -27.68
CA ASP A 139 13.09 2.12 -28.64
C ASP A 139 13.77 3.36 -28.09
N HIS A 140 12.99 4.25 -27.51
CA HIS A 140 13.47 5.47 -26.86
C HIS A 140 12.45 5.98 -25.86
N ILE A 141 12.94 6.39 -24.68
CA ILE A 141 12.16 7.10 -23.68
C ILE A 141 13.06 7.99 -22.82
N ASP A 142 12.63 9.21 -22.57
CA ASP A 142 13.31 10.18 -21.72
C ASP A 142 12.60 10.37 -20.39
N GLN A 143 13.41 10.57 -19.37
CA GLN A 143 13.00 11.11 -18.08
C GLN A 143 13.63 12.50 -17.97
N THR A 144 12.86 13.55 -18.27
CA THR A 144 13.35 14.93 -18.33
C THR A 144 12.71 15.74 -17.22
N ASN A 145 13.53 16.19 -16.26
CA ASN A 145 13.10 16.91 -15.06
C ASN A 145 11.90 16.21 -14.35
N GLU A 146 11.97 14.89 -14.29
CA GLU A 146 10.90 14.02 -13.80
C GLU A 146 11.43 13.12 -12.67
N SER A 147 10.63 12.93 -11.62
CA SER A 147 11.00 12.00 -10.53
C SER A 147 10.90 10.54 -10.98
N ASP A 148 11.65 9.64 -10.31
CA ASP A 148 11.57 8.21 -10.61
C ASP A 148 10.15 7.65 -10.39
N LEU A 149 9.40 8.17 -9.41
CA LEU A 149 7.99 7.80 -9.20
C LEU A 149 7.10 8.23 -10.36
N ALA A 150 7.22 9.49 -10.80
CA ALA A 150 6.42 10.01 -11.91
C ALA A 150 6.76 9.27 -13.22
N PHE A 151 8.05 9.08 -13.49
CA PHE A 151 8.53 8.34 -14.65
C PHE A 151 7.98 6.90 -14.70
N LEU A 152 8.10 6.15 -13.59
CA LEU A 152 7.58 4.78 -13.52
C LEU A 152 6.06 4.74 -13.65
N THR A 153 5.34 5.74 -13.10
CA THR A 153 3.88 5.84 -13.26
C THR A 153 3.51 6.06 -14.73
N ARG A 154 4.21 6.95 -15.42
CA ARG A 154 4.01 7.23 -16.85
C ARG A 154 4.34 6.01 -17.71
N LEU A 155 5.48 5.36 -17.46
CA LEU A 155 5.87 4.14 -18.17
C LEU A 155 4.84 3.01 -17.93
N ALA A 156 4.37 2.85 -16.70
CA ALA A 156 3.34 1.87 -16.37
C ALA A 156 2.03 2.15 -17.11
N GLY A 157 1.61 3.41 -17.20
CA GLY A 157 0.44 3.80 -17.98
C GLY A 157 0.55 3.45 -19.47
N GLN A 158 1.75 3.61 -20.08
CA GLN A 158 2.00 3.23 -21.47
C GLN A 158 1.96 1.72 -21.69
N CYS A 159 2.27 0.92 -20.65
CA CYS A 159 2.32 -0.55 -20.71
C CYS A 159 1.04 -1.21 -20.19
N ASP A 160 -0.01 -0.47 -19.85
CA ASP A 160 -1.18 -0.98 -19.14
C ASP A 160 -0.79 -1.76 -17.88
N ALA A 161 0.12 -1.19 -17.11
CA ALA A 161 0.74 -1.78 -15.94
C ALA A 161 0.54 -0.90 -14.70
N ILE A 162 0.95 -1.42 -13.56
CA ILE A 162 1.04 -0.72 -12.28
C ILE A 162 2.48 -0.78 -11.82
N ALA A 163 3.04 0.37 -11.45
CA ALA A 163 4.28 0.46 -10.72
C ALA A 163 4.01 0.77 -9.25
N THR A 164 4.67 0.07 -8.33
CA THR A 164 4.54 0.32 -6.88
C THR A 164 5.74 -0.24 -6.12
N VAL A 165 6.00 0.28 -4.93
CA VAL A 165 7.00 -0.27 -4.00
C VAL A 165 6.29 -0.92 -2.83
N LYS A 166 6.50 -2.23 -2.64
CA LYS A 166 5.95 -3.02 -1.54
C LYS A 166 7.03 -3.95 -0.98
N SER A 167 7.19 -3.99 0.33
CA SER A 167 8.10 -4.93 1.02
C SER A 167 9.53 -4.97 0.43
N GLY A 168 10.12 -3.82 0.14
CA GLY A 168 11.48 -3.71 -0.42
C GLY A 168 11.60 -4.11 -1.89
N ARG A 169 10.48 -4.23 -2.61
CA ARG A 169 10.44 -4.59 -4.03
C ARG A 169 9.83 -3.47 -4.86
N LEU A 170 10.42 -3.20 -6.02
CA LEU A 170 9.81 -2.38 -7.05
C LEU A 170 9.01 -3.30 -7.99
N LEU A 171 7.70 -3.28 -7.85
CA LEU A 171 6.78 -4.08 -8.65
C LEU A 171 6.39 -3.31 -9.90
N PHE A 172 6.42 -3.97 -11.05
CA PHE A 172 5.93 -3.43 -12.33
C PHE A 172 5.14 -4.54 -13.04
N ILE A 173 3.82 -4.57 -12.83
CA ILE A 173 2.95 -5.70 -13.17
C ILE A 173 1.67 -5.24 -13.85
N LYS A 174 1.08 -6.08 -14.71
CA LYS A 174 -0.26 -5.85 -15.24
C LYS A 174 -1.31 -6.11 -14.17
N ALA A 175 -2.35 -5.25 -14.15
CA ALA A 175 -3.51 -5.49 -13.31
C ALA A 175 -4.37 -6.64 -13.86
N GLY A 176 -5.08 -7.35 -12.96
CA GLY A 176 -6.15 -8.27 -13.34
C GLY A 176 -5.70 -9.59 -13.95
N GLN A 177 -4.42 -9.94 -13.90
CA GLN A 177 -3.93 -11.21 -14.45
C GLN A 177 -4.17 -12.43 -13.54
N GLY A 178 -4.81 -12.24 -12.37
CA GLY A 178 -5.06 -13.34 -11.42
C GLY A 178 -3.79 -14.03 -10.91
N THR A 179 -2.66 -13.33 -10.94
CA THR A 179 -1.38 -13.86 -10.47
C THR A 179 -0.77 -12.96 -9.39
N THR A 180 0.04 -13.55 -8.53
CA THR A 180 0.89 -12.82 -7.59
C THR A 180 2.01 -12.06 -8.32
N ALA A 181 2.70 -11.16 -7.64
CA ALA A 181 3.89 -10.49 -8.17
C ALA A 181 5.03 -11.47 -8.57
N SER A 182 5.02 -12.70 -8.05
CA SER A 182 5.97 -13.77 -8.42
C SER A 182 5.46 -14.66 -9.56
N GLY A 183 4.32 -14.32 -10.19
CA GLY A 183 3.74 -15.07 -11.30
C GLY A 183 2.92 -16.30 -10.90
N GLN A 184 2.74 -16.57 -9.59
CA GLN A 184 1.91 -17.70 -9.15
C GLN A 184 0.43 -17.37 -9.33
N PRO A 185 -0.38 -18.29 -9.86
CA PRO A 185 -1.82 -18.10 -9.95
C PRO A 185 -2.43 -17.83 -8.57
N LEU A 186 -3.31 -16.82 -8.48
CA LEU A 186 -4.12 -16.62 -7.30
C LEU A 186 -5.19 -17.71 -7.20
N PRO A 187 -5.48 -18.24 -6.00
CA PRO A 187 -6.55 -19.19 -5.84
C PRO A 187 -7.89 -18.56 -6.24
N ALA A 188 -8.71 -19.33 -6.95
CA ALA A 188 -10.07 -18.90 -7.24
C ALA A 188 -10.88 -18.84 -5.94
N ILE A 189 -11.52 -17.70 -5.70
CA ILE A 189 -12.45 -17.53 -4.58
C ILE A 189 -13.86 -17.50 -5.17
N THR A 190 -14.71 -18.42 -4.74
CA THR A 190 -16.13 -18.40 -5.07
C THR A 190 -16.87 -17.71 -3.93
N ILE A 191 -17.52 -16.59 -4.24
CA ILE A 191 -18.36 -15.87 -3.29
C ILE A 191 -19.81 -16.21 -3.62
N THR A 192 -20.52 -16.76 -2.66
CA THR A 192 -21.95 -17.07 -2.77
C THR A 192 -22.77 -16.07 -1.94
N ARG A 193 -24.08 -16.06 -2.13
CA ARG A 193 -24.99 -15.21 -1.37
C ARG A 193 -24.93 -15.46 0.15
N GLN A 194 -24.46 -16.63 0.57
CA GLN A 194 -24.36 -17.02 1.98
C GLN A 194 -23.07 -16.52 2.65
N ASP A 195 -22.12 -16.04 1.88
CA ASP A 195 -20.83 -15.57 2.38
C ASP A 195 -20.87 -14.10 2.86
N GLY A 196 -22.02 -13.42 2.73
CA GLY A 196 -22.20 -12.03 3.16
C GLY A 196 -23.58 -11.80 3.78
N ASP A 197 -23.64 -10.86 4.70
CA ASP A 197 -24.87 -10.43 5.39
C ASP A 197 -25.67 -9.39 4.59
N GLN A 198 -24.97 -8.61 3.74
CA GLN A 198 -25.60 -7.61 2.87
C GLN A 198 -24.97 -7.63 1.47
N HIS A 199 -25.80 -7.41 0.46
CA HIS A 199 -25.31 -7.22 -0.91
C HIS A 199 -26.13 -6.14 -1.62
N ARG A 200 -25.46 -5.40 -2.49
CA ARG A 200 -26.09 -4.46 -3.42
C ARG A 200 -25.57 -4.71 -4.82
N PHE A 201 -26.48 -4.91 -5.75
CA PHE A 201 -26.16 -4.95 -7.17
C PHE A 201 -26.81 -3.73 -7.85
N SER A 202 -26.05 -2.98 -8.62
CA SER A 202 -26.58 -1.89 -9.43
C SER A 202 -25.90 -1.89 -10.81
N VAL A 203 -26.70 -1.77 -11.84
CA VAL A 203 -26.26 -1.54 -13.21
C VAL A 203 -26.75 -0.16 -13.60
N ALA A 204 -25.87 0.67 -14.12
CA ALA A 204 -26.22 1.96 -14.69
C ALA A 204 -25.62 2.03 -16.09
N ASP A 205 -26.48 2.21 -17.09
CA ASP A 205 -26.03 2.66 -18.40
C ASP A 205 -25.62 4.13 -18.26
N ARG A 206 -24.36 4.41 -18.44
CA ARG A 206 -23.88 5.76 -18.62
C ARG A 206 -23.81 5.98 -20.11
N ASP A 207 -24.80 6.68 -20.64
CA ASP A 207 -24.67 7.25 -21.97
C ASP A 207 -23.45 8.17 -21.98
N ALA A 208 -22.41 7.76 -22.70
CA ALA A 208 -21.30 8.64 -23.01
C ALA A 208 -21.79 9.67 -24.02
N TYR A 209 -21.91 10.91 -23.59
CA TYR A 209 -22.00 12.08 -24.48
C TYR A 209 -20.60 12.57 -24.81
#